data_ebd929dbbef2fd2fe0366fad1bb825bd
#
_entry.id   ebd929dbbef2fd2fe0366fad1bb825bd
#
_cell.length_a   1.000
_cell.length_b   1.000
_cell.length_c   1.000
_cell.angle_alpha   90.00
_cell.angle_beta   90.00
_cell.angle_gamma   90.00
#
_symmetry.space_group_name_H-M   'P 1'
#
loop_
_entity.id
_entity.type
_entity.pdbx_description
1 polymer ?
#
loop_
_entity_poly.entity_id
_entity_poly.type
_entity_poly.pdbx_seq_one_letter_code
_entity_poly.pdbx_strand_id
1 'polypeptide(L)'
;MKNKVRLNVCGTDYYIASEDDESYIRAIGDDVDARMNKMMAGSDRVANTMAAVLCALSYADECKKANATADSLRAQIKAYIEESERAHLEAEEAKREIERLRRELQGVRLRLSELDDR
;
A
#
# COMPACT_ATOMS: atom_id res chain seq x y z
N MET A 1 -14.71 -1.73 -25.11
CA MET A 1 -15.01 -0.54 -25.95
C MET A 1 -14.39 0.70 -25.30
N LYS A 2 -13.75 1.50 -26.13
CA LYS A 2 -13.24 2.79 -25.66
C LYS A 2 -14.38 3.79 -25.56
N ASN A 3 -14.52 4.40 -24.41
CA ASN A 3 -15.47 5.49 -24.18
C ASN A 3 -14.84 6.81 -24.60
N LYS A 4 -15.60 7.63 -25.31
CA LYS A 4 -15.21 9.01 -25.56
C LYS A 4 -15.79 9.88 -24.49
N VAL A 5 -14.94 10.55 -23.73
CA VAL A 5 -15.34 11.42 -22.63
C VAL A 5 -14.92 12.85 -22.93
N ARG A 6 -15.85 13.77 -22.85
CA ARG A 6 -15.59 15.20 -22.97
C ARG A 6 -15.15 15.75 -21.61
N LEU A 7 -14.00 16.39 -21.58
CA LEU A 7 -13.49 17.08 -20.39
C LEU A 7 -13.32 18.55 -20.71
N ASN A 8 -13.78 19.39 -19.81
CA ASN A 8 -13.51 20.83 -19.87
C ASN A 8 -12.40 21.15 -18.87
N VAL A 9 -11.26 21.57 -19.38
CA VAL A 9 -10.10 21.93 -18.56
C VAL A 9 -9.70 23.37 -18.91
N CYS A 10 -9.79 24.23 -17.92
CA CYS A 10 -9.46 25.66 -18.08
C CYS A 10 -10.15 26.31 -19.27
N GLY A 11 -11.42 25.98 -19.45
CA GLY A 11 -12.25 26.59 -20.51
C GLY A 11 -12.17 25.93 -21.88
N THR A 12 -11.34 24.92 -22.05
CA THR A 12 -11.18 24.19 -23.32
C THR A 12 -11.74 22.78 -23.19
N ASP A 13 -12.49 22.35 -24.20
CA ASP A 13 -13.02 21.00 -24.25
C ASP A 13 -12.02 20.04 -24.88
N TYR A 14 -11.79 18.92 -24.21
CA TYR A 14 -10.94 17.85 -24.70
C TYR A 14 -11.76 16.56 -24.76
N TYR A 15 -11.53 15.77 -25.80
CA TYR A 15 -12.20 14.49 -25.99
C TYR A 15 -11.19 13.38 -25.83
N ILE A 16 -11.39 12.54 -24.81
CA ILE A 16 -10.48 11.47 -24.47
C ILE A 16 -11.15 10.12 -24.70
N ALA A 17 -10.47 9.26 -25.46
CA ALA A 17 -10.91 7.89 -25.68
C ALA A 17 -10.17 7.00 -24.68
N SER A 18 -10.91 6.26 -23.86
CA SER A 18 -10.33 5.40 -22.81
C SER A 18 -11.22 4.19 -22.58
N GLU A 19 -10.63 3.13 -22.09
CA GLU A 19 -11.33 1.91 -21.65
C GLU A 19 -11.79 2.04 -20.20
N ASP A 20 -11.34 3.06 -19.48
CA ASP A 20 -11.72 3.32 -18.10
C ASP A 20 -13.14 3.89 -18.01
N ASP A 21 -13.73 3.80 -16.82
CA ASP A 21 -15.06 4.37 -16.56
C ASP A 21 -15.07 5.87 -16.78
N GLU A 22 -16.17 6.35 -17.34
CA GLU A 22 -16.37 7.79 -17.58
C GLU A 22 -16.24 8.61 -16.30
N SER A 23 -16.80 8.12 -15.19
CA SER A 23 -16.73 8.82 -13.91
C SER A 23 -15.27 8.97 -13.41
N TYR A 24 -14.46 7.94 -13.62
CA TYR A 24 -13.03 7.97 -13.27
C TYR A 24 -12.28 9.01 -14.10
N ILE A 25 -12.51 9.04 -15.41
CA ILE A 25 -11.86 9.98 -16.32
C ILE A 25 -12.29 11.42 -16.00
N ARG A 26 -13.56 11.64 -15.70
CA ARG A 26 -14.08 12.96 -15.29
C ARG A 26 -13.43 13.43 -13.99
N ALA A 27 -13.26 12.54 -13.02
CA ALA A 27 -12.60 12.87 -11.76
C ALA A 27 -11.15 13.31 -12.00
N ILE A 28 -10.42 12.64 -12.89
CA ILE A 28 -9.07 13.05 -13.30
C ILE A 28 -9.09 14.42 -13.95
N GLY A 29 -10.02 14.63 -14.89
CA GLY A 29 -10.17 15.93 -15.59
C GLY A 29 -10.46 17.06 -14.63
N ASP A 30 -11.36 16.84 -13.67
CA ASP A 30 -11.71 17.82 -12.65
C ASP A 30 -10.52 18.16 -11.76
N ASP A 31 -9.71 17.15 -11.41
CA ASP A 31 -8.51 17.34 -10.59
C ASP A 31 -7.47 18.20 -11.33
N VAL A 32 -7.24 17.90 -12.61
CA VAL A 32 -6.31 18.68 -13.44
C VAL A 32 -6.82 20.11 -13.61
N ASP A 33 -8.10 20.28 -13.89
CA ASP A 33 -8.74 21.58 -14.03
C ASP A 33 -8.57 22.44 -12.77
N ALA A 34 -8.87 21.87 -11.62
CA ALA A 34 -8.74 22.56 -10.34
C ALA A 34 -7.28 22.95 -10.05
N ARG A 35 -6.35 22.05 -10.33
CA ARG A 35 -4.92 22.27 -10.07
C ARG A 35 -4.36 23.36 -10.99
N MET A 36 -4.72 23.33 -12.27
CA MET A 36 -4.30 24.35 -13.24
C MET A 36 -4.90 25.73 -12.90
N ASN A 37 -6.18 25.76 -12.55
CA ASN A 37 -6.85 27.01 -12.17
C ASN A 37 -6.20 27.64 -10.94
N LYS A 38 -5.83 26.83 -9.97
CA LYS A 38 -5.12 27.28 -8.75
C LYS A 38 -3.77 27.91 -9.09
N MET A 39 -3.03 27.29 -10.01
CA MET A 39 -1.74 27.81 -10.46
C MET A 39 -1.88 29.12 -11.21
N MET A 40 -2.90 29.24 -12.05
CA MET A 40 -3.16 30.47 -12.84
C MET A 40 -3.68 31.62 -11.97
N ALA A 41 -4.47 31.31 -10.94
CA ALA A 41 -5.00 32.30 -10.00
C ALA A 41 -3.90 32.98 -9.17
N GLY A 42 -2.77 32.32 -8.99
CA GLY A 42 -1.65 32.83 -8.19
C GLY A 42 -0.83 33.90 -8.94
N SER A 43 -0.96 33.99 -10.26
CA SER A 43 -0.20 34.96 -11.07
C SER A 43 -0.83 35.16 -12.45
N ASP A 44 -1.00 36.40 -12.84
CA ASP A 44 -1.50 36.78 -14.19
C ASP A 44 -0.51 36.39 -15.31
N ARG A 45 0.72 36.04 -14.95
CA ARG A 45 1.78 35.66 -15.91
C ARG A 45 1.72 34.20 -16.31
N VAL A 46 0.93 33.38 -15.62
CA VAL A 46 0.84 31.95 -15.89
C VAL A 46 -0.26 31.68 -16.91
N ALA A 47 0.15 31.38 -18.14
CA ALA A 47 -0.74 30.97 -19.23
C ALA A 47 -1.10 29.48 -19.10
N ASN A 48 -2.12 29.06 -19.86
CA ASN A 48 -2.60 27.68 -19.85
C ASN A 48 -1.47 26.66 -20.11
N THR A 49 -0.61 26.93 -21.09
CA THR A 49 0.50 26.03 -21.44
C THR A 49 1.48 25.88 -20.26
N MET A 50 1.83 27.00 -19.63
CA MET A 50 2.72 26.99 -18.47
C MET A 50 2.07 26.22 -17.29
N ALA A 51 0.79 26.49 -17.04
CA ALA A 51 0.05 25.79 -16.01
C ALA A 51 0.02 24.27 -16.25
N ALA A 52 -0.19 23.87 -17.52
CA ALA A 52 -0.18 22.46 -17.91
C ALA A 52 1.17 21.79 -17.65
N VAL A 53 2.27 22.47 -18.00
CA VAL A 53 3.63 21.97 -17.76
C VAL A 53 3.92 21.84 -16.27
N LEU A 54 3.59 22.88 -15.49
CA LEU A 54 3.77 22.85 -14.03
C LEU A 54 2.93 21.75 -13.39
N CYS A 55 1.71 21.57 -13.87
CA CYS A 55 0.82 20.52 -13.44
C CYS A 55 1.41 19.12 -13.73
N ALA A 56 1.94 18.93 -14.94
CA ALA A 56 2.59 17.68 -15.32
C ALA A 56 3.80 17.39 -14.44
N LEU A 57 4.63 18.39 -14.15
CA LEU A 57 5.78 18.26 -13.26
C LEU A 57 5.35 17.89 -11.84
N SER A 58 4.30 18.51 -11.35
CA SER A 58 3.74 18.24 -10.03
C SER A 58 3.24 16.79 -9.93
N TYR A 59 2.49 16.33 -10.92
CA TYR A 59 2.00 14.95 -10.95
C TYR A 59 3.15 13.94 -11.09
N ALA A 60 4.16 14.25 -11.89
CA ALA A 60 5.33 13.38 -12.03
C ALA A 60 6.08 13.24 -10.71
N ASP A 61 6.25 14.35 -9.99
CA ASP A 61 6.87 14.36 -8.67
C ASP A 61 6.06 13.50 -7.68
N GLU A 62 4.75 13.71 -7.61
CA GLU A 62 3.86 12.94 -6.76
C GLU A 62 3.90 11.44 -7.10
N CYS A 63 3.93 11.12 -8.39
CA CYS A 63 4.00 9.74 -8.87
C CYS A 63 5.30 9.07 -8.41
N LYS A 64 6.43 9.72 -8.54
CA LYS A 64 7.73 9.20 -8.10
C LYS A 64 7.76 8.97 -6.60
N LYS A 65 7.24 9.93 -5.83
CA LYS A 65 7.16 9.82 -4.37
C LYS A 65 6.23 8.69 -3.94
N ALA A 66 5.08 8.56 -4.60
CA ALA A 66 4.14 7.48 -4.33
C ALA A 66 4.75 6.10 -4.64
N ASN A 67 5.49 6.00 -5.75
CA ASN A 67 6.18 4.75 -6.11
C ASN A 67 7.27 4.39 -5.10
N ALA A 68 8.04 5.38 -4.63
CA ALA A 68 9.05 5.16 -3.60
C ALA A 68 8.42 4.69 -2.29
N THR A 69 7.30 5.30 -1.91
CA THR A 69 6.53 4.89 -0.73
C THR A 69 6.01 3.46 -0.89
N ALA A 70 5.47 3.13 -2.06
CA ALA A 70 4.98 1.78 -2.35
C ALA A 70 6.11 0.74 -2.24
N ASP A 71 7.30 1.04 -2.77
CA ASP A 71 8.46 0.15 -2.68
C ASP A 71 8.89 -0.04 -1.22
N SER A 72 8.90 1.04 -0.43
CA SER A 72 9.22 0.98 0.99
C SER A 72 8.20 0.11 1.75
N LEU A 73 6.91 0.28 1.47
CA LEU A 73 5.86 -0.52 2.09
C LEU A 73 5.96 -1.99 1.71
N ARG A 74 6.29 -2.30 0.46
CA ARG A 74 6.52 -3.69 0.02
C ARG A 74 7.67 -4.34 0.77
N ALA A 75 8.77 -3.59 0.97
CA ALA A 75 9.91 -4.07 1.73
C ALA A 75 9.55 -4.31 3.19
N GLN A 76 8.75 -3.42 3.80
CA GLN A 76 8.27 -3.57 5.17
C GLN A 76 7.36 -4.78 5.32
N ILE A 77 6.45 -5.00 4.37
CA ILE A 77 5.55 -6.16 4.37
C ILE A 77 6.36 -7.45 4.27
N LYS A 78 7.35 -7.49 3.39
CA LYS A 78 8.23 -8.66 3.23
C LYS A 78 8.96 -8.97 4.53
N ALA A 79 9.54 -7.96 5.16
CA ALA A 79 10.24 -8.12 6.44
C ALA A 79 9.30 -8.59 7.55
N TYR A 80 8.08 -8.05 7.59
CA TYR A 80 7.07 -8.45 8.55
C TYR A 80 6.66 -9.92 8.37
N ILE A 81 6.46 -10.35 7.13
CA ILE A 81 6.10 -11.75 6.82
C ILE A 81 7.23 -12.69 7.28
N GLU A 82 8.48 -12.36 6.97
CA GLU A 82 9.64 -13.16 7.37
C GLU A 82 9.76 -13.27 8.88
N GLU A 83 9.57 -12.16 9.58
CA GLU A 83 9.58 -12.13 11.06
C GLU A 83 8.43 -12.94 11.64
N SER A 84 7.24 -12.82 11.06
CA SER A 84 6.06 -13.57 11.49
C SER A 84 6.25 -15.09 11.32
N GLU A 85 6.84 -15.52 10.21
CA GLU A 85 7.16 -16.93 9.96
C GLU A 85 8.18 -17.45 10.97
N ARG A 86 9.20 -16.67 11.28
CA ARG A 86 10.22 -17.02 12.28
C ARG A 86 9.59 -17.16 13.65
N ALA A 87 8.75 -16.21 14.05
CA ALA A 87 8.06 -16.27 15.34
C ALA A 87 7.14 -17.48 15.43
N HIS A 88 6.46 -17.82 14.33
CA HIS A 88 5.60 -18.99 14.28
C HIS A 88 6.40 -20.30 14.48
N LEU A 89 7.54 -20.43 13.81
CA LEU A 89 8.43 -21.58 13.95
C LEU A 89 8.97 -21.71 15.38
N GLU A 90 9.37 -20.59 15.98
CA GLU A 90 9.84 -20.57 17.36
C GLU A 90 8.74 -21.01 18.34
N ALA A 91 7.51 -20.55 18.11
CA ALA A 91 6.36 -20.94 18.92
C ALA A 91 6.07 -22.44 18.80
N GLU A 92 6.16 -23.00 17.60
CA GLU A 92 5.95 -24.44 17.38
C GLU A 92 7.05 -25.28 18.06
N GLU A 93 8.29 -24.82 18.00
CA GLU A 93 9.41 -25.47 18.69
C GLU A 93 9.22 -25.43 20.20
N ALA A 94 8.78 -24.29 20.73
CA ALA A 94 8.50 -24.15 22.17
C ALA A 94 7.37 -25.07 22.61
N LYS A 95 6.32 -25.20 21.82
CA LYS A 95 5.22 -26.14 22.11
C LYS A 95 5.70 -27.58 22.18
N ARG A 96 6.53 -28.01 21.25
CA ARG A 96 7.10 -29.36 21.24
C ARG A 96 7.96 -29.62 22.46
N GLU A 97 8.76 -28.60 22.84
CA GLU A 97 9.60 -28.71 24.05
C GLU A 97 8.75 -28.82 25.32
N ILE A 98 7.68 -28.03 25.42
CA ILE A 98 6.74 -28.10 26.54
C ILE A 98 6.13 -29.49 26.63
N GLU A 99 5.67 -30.07 25.51
CA GLU A 99 5.08 -31.39 25.49
C GLU A 99 6.09 -32.46 25.91
N ARG A 100 7.34 -32.36 25.47
CA ARG A 100 8.43 -33.24 25.83
C ARG A 100 8.68 -33.19 27.34
N LEU A 101 8.79 -32.00 27.90
CA LEU A 101 9.03 -31.80 29.33
C LEU A 101 7.86 -32.27 30.17
N ARG A 102 6.63 -32.11 29.72
CA ARG A 102 5.44 -32.64 30.41
C ARG A 102 5.47 -34.16 30.48
N ARG A 103 5.88 -34.82 29.40
CA ARG A 103 6.01 -36.28 29.38
C ARG A 103 7.10 -36.76 30.32
N GLU A 104 8.24 -36.07 30.35
CA GLU A 104 9.33 -36.41 31.29
C GLU A 104 8.89 -36.21 32.73
N LEU A 105 8.20 -35.12 33.01
CA LEU A 105 7.69 -34.82 34.34
C LEU A 105 6.70 -35.89 34.82
N GLN A 106 5.79 -36.29 33.94
CA GLN A 106 4.82 -37.33 34.23
C GLN A 106 5.54 -38.67 34.54
N GLY A 107 6.57 -39.01 33.76
CA GLY A 107 7.38 -40.18 33.97
C GLY A 107 8.08 -40.17 35.33
N VAL A 108 8.64 -39.04 35.72
CA VAL A 108 9.31 -38.85 37.01
C VAL A 108 8.31 -38.99 38.14
N ARG A 109 7.13 -38.39 38.02
CA ARG A 109 6.05 -38.48 39.01
C ARG A 109 5.60 -39.93 39.23
N LEU A 110 5.48 -40.70 38.16
CA LEU A 110 5.11 -42.11 38.23
C LEU A 110 6.19 -42.92 38.96
N ARG A 111 7.46 -42.68 38.68
CA ARG A 111 8.58 -43.36 39.36
C ARG A 111 8.60 -43.02 40.85
N LEU A 112 8.35 -41.77 41.22
CA LEU A 112 8.27 -41.38 42.63
C LEU A 112 7.09 -42.05 43.33
N SER A 113 5.96 -42.13 42.68
CA SER A 113 4.78 -42.83 43.20
C SER A 113 5.06 -44.31 43.46
N GLU A 114 5.75 -44.98 42.53
CA GLU A 114 6.17 -46.39 42.68
C GLU A 114 7.12 -46.57 43.85
N LEU A 115 8.05 -45.65 44.05
CA LEU A 115 8.99 -45.71 45.17
C LEU A 115 8.31 -45.51 46.52
N ASP A 116 7.31 -44.62 46.58
CA ASP A 116 6.54 -44.36 47.81
C ASP A 116 5.67 -45.55 48.21
N ASP A 117 5.23 -46.36 47.25
CA ASP A 117 4.39 -47.54 47.49
C ASP A 117 5.18 -48.79 48.00
N ARG A 118 6.48 -48.70 48.05
CA ARG A 118 7.33 -49.77 48.57
C ARG A 118 7.53 -49.61 50.10
#